data_c759e8e55c4d2600d67ea88937b2b559
#
_entry.id   c759e8e55c4d2600d67ea88937b2b559
#
_cell.length_a   1.000
_cell.length_b   1.000
_cell.length_c   1.000
_cell.angle_alpha   90.00
_cell.angle_beta   90.00
_cell.angle_gamma   90.00
#
_symmetry.space_group_name_H-M   'P 1'
#
loop_
_entity.id
_entity.type
_entity.pdbx_description
1 polymer ?
#
loop_
_entity_poly.entity_id
_entity_poly.type
_entity_poly.pdbx_seq_one_letter_code
_entity_poly.pdbx_strand_id
1 'polypeptide(L)'
;TIIVDSTVACRPKRNEILEVDIQPDNVIVGFSSYGQATYENAYNAGMGSNGLTSGRHDLLHHSYHAKYPESFDINTDEEYIYSGQFSLTDSLEGTPVDIGKALLSPTRTYAPILNKIMQDTALKGAINGIIHCTGGAQTKVVKFLDKPLHIIKDSLLETPPLYKTIHETTGTSMKEMYEVFN
;
A
#
# COMPACT_ATOMS: atom_id res chain seq x y z
N THR A 1 20.00 -5.44 -8.68
CA THR A 1 18.91 -5.16 -7.70
C THR A 1 19.46 -5.21 -6.29
N ILE A 2 19.17 -4.19 -5.48
CA ILE A 2 19.50 -4.17 -4.06
C ILE A 2 18.25 -4.55 -3.28
N ILE A 3 18.35 -5.60 -2.48
CA ILE A 3 17.27 -6.06 -1.60
C ILE A 3 17.73 -5.78 -0.17
N VAL A 4 16.92 -5.05 0.59
CA VAL A 4 17.15 -4.81 2.02
C VAL A 4 16.02 -5.48 2.79
N ASP A 5 16.40 -6.38 3.68
CA ASP A 5 15.47 -7.08 4.56
C ASP A 5 15.71 -6.65 6.02
N SER A 6 14.63 -6.63 6.79
CA SER A 6 14.67 -6.25 8.21
C SER A 6 13.77 -7.16 9.01
N THR A 7 14.32 -7.77 10.04
CA THR A 7 13.60 -8.65 10.96
C THR A 7 13.51 -8.04 12.35
N VAL A 8 12.28 -7.92 12.87
CA VAL A 8 12.02 -7.47 14.24
C VAL A 8 11.37 -8.60 15.02
N ALA A 9 11.91 -8.92 16.19
CA ALA A 9 11.37 -9.93 17.08
C ALA A 9 10.89 -9.28 18.40
N CYS A 10 9.72 -9.69 18.87
CA CYS A 10 9.20 -9.28 20.18
C CYS A 10 8.58 -10.47 20.93
N ARG A 11 8.44 -10.36 22.22
CA ARG A 11 7.83 -11.38 23.09
C ARG A 11 6.66 -10.78 23.88
N PRO A 12 5.44 -10.80 23.34
CA PRO A 12 4.25 -10.39 24.07
C PRO A 12 3.84 -11.44 25.10
N LYS A 13 3.03 -11.05 26.09
CA LYS A 13 2.32 -12.02 26.92
C LYS A 13 1.23 -12.68 26.08
N ARG A 14 0.93 -13.95 26.38
CA ARG A 14 -0.06 -14.71 25.62
C ARG A 14 -1.45 -14.07 25.60
N ASN A 15 -1.87 -13.48 26.72
CA ASN A 15 -3.15 -12.78 26.86
C ASN A 15 -3.17 -11.37 26.22
N GLU A 16 -2.06 -10.93 25.66
CA GLU A 16 -1.96 -9.65 24.92
C GLU A 16 -1.99 -9.86 23.40
N ILE A 17 -1.96 -11.13 22.96
CA ILE A 17 -2.05 -11.47 21.54
C ILE A 17 -3.49 -11.26 21.07
N LEU A 18 -3.67 -10.45 20.02
CA LEU A 18 -4.94 -10.29 19.35
C LEU A 18 -5.07 -11.39 18.30
N GLU A 19 -6.03 -12.28 18.48
CA GLU A 19 -6.40 -13.27 17.50
C GLU A 19 -7.43 -12.69 16.52
N VAL A 20 -7.37 -13.13 15.27
CA VAL A 20 -8.36 -12.71 14.26
C VAL A 20 -9.57 -13.62 14.36
N ASP A 21 -10.71 -13.08 14.77
CA ASP A 21 -12.00 -13.79 14.88
C ASP A 21 -13.11 -12.94 14.26
N ILE A 22 -13.18 -12.93 12.93
CA ILE A 22 -14.15 -12.13 12.17
C ILE A 22 -15.52 -12.79 12.25
N GLN A 23 -16.50 -12.02 12.70
CA GLN A 23 -17.88 -12.46 12.89
C GLN A 23 -18.82 -11.78 11.88
N PRO A 24 -20.02 -12.36 11.62
CA PRO A 24 -21.09 -11.64 10.94
C PRO A 24 -21.35 -10.29 11.62
N ASP A 25 -21.73 -9.30 10.85
CA ASP A 25 -22.06 -7.93 11.29
C ASP A 25 -20.86 -7.14 11.86
N ASN A 26 -19.64 -7.66 11.76
CA ASN A 26 -18.46 -6.85 12.07
C ASN A 26 -18.30 -5.74 11.02
N VAL A 27 -17.86 -4.56 11.50
CA VAL A 27 -17.59 -3.39 10.67
C VAL A 27 -16.11 -3.36 10.30
N ILE A 28 -15.82 -3.08 9.04
CA ILE A 28 -14.44 -2.87 8.57
C ILE A 28 -14.10 -1.39 8.68
N VAL A 29 -13.02 -1.09 9.41
CA VAL A 29 -12.46 0.25 9.51
C VAL A 29 -11.14 0.29 8.75
N GLY A 30 -11.09 1.09 7.68
CA GLY A 30 -9.88 1.27 6.87
C GLY A 30 -9.02 2.43 7.38
N PHE A 31 -7.70 2.24 7.33
CA PHE A 31 -6.73 3.32 7.51
C PHE A 31 -6.11 3.68 6.17
N SER A 32 -6.11 4.98 5.83
CA SER A 32 -5.52 5.46 4.59
C SER A 32 -4.01 5.20 4.54
N SER A 33 -3.51 4.74 3.40
CA SER A 33 -2.08 4.57 3.14
C SER A 33 -1.39 5.88 2.70
N TYR A 34 -2.14 6.89 2.26
CA TYR A 34 -1.59 8.15 1.71
C TYR A 34 -2.01 9.38 2.50
N GLY A 35 -1.45 10.53 2.13
CA GLY A 35 -1.63 11.80 2.84
C GLY A 35 -0.51 12.03 3.86
N GLN A 36 -0.74 12.92 4.82
CA GLN A 36 0.21 13.19 5.91
C GLN A 36 -0.52 13.07 7.25
N ALA A 37 -0.17 12.05 8.02
CA ALA A 37 -0.68 11.91 9.36
C ALA A 37 0.03 12.89 10.33
N THR A 38 -0.59 13.18 11.47
CA THR A 38 -0.06 14.15 12.44
C THR A 38 1.31 13.77 13.03
N TYR A 39 1.71 12.52 12.93
CA TYR A 39 3.00 12.01 13.37
C TYR A 39 4.04 11.84 12.24
N GLU A 40 3.68 12.18 11.01
CA GLU A 40 4.57 12.12 9.85
C GLU A 40 5.18 13.49 9.54
N ASN A 41 6.46 13.50 9.17
CA ASN A 41 7.19 14.73 8.83
C ASN A 41 7.04 15.12 7.36
N ALA A 42 6.53 14.23 6.51
CA ALA A 42 6.37 14.43 5.08
C ALA A 42 5.10 13.75 4.56
N TYR A 43 4.64 14.21 3.40
CA TYR A 43 3.55 13.59 2.66
C TYR A 43 3.96 12.19 2.19
N ASN A 44 3.07 11.22 2.35
CA ASN A 44 3.20 9.86 1.87
C ASN A 44 2.21 9.64 0.71
N ALA A 45 2.69 9.23 -0.45
CA ALA A 45 1.83 8.98 -1.61
C ALA A 45 1.20 7.57 -1.62
N GLY A 46 1.51 6.74 -0.62
CA GLY A 46 0.89 5.43 -0.42
C GLY A 46 1.49 4.29 -1.24
N MET A 47 2.64 4.49 -1.91
CA MET A 47 3.21 3.46 -2.80
C MET A 47 3.52 2.15 -2.06
N GLY A 48 4.19 2.23 -0.93
CA GLY A 48 4.64 1.04 -0.22
C GLY A 48 5.60 0.18 -1.06
N SER A 49 5.57 -1.15 -0.85
CA SER A 49 6.41 -2.09 -1.61
C SER A 49 5.63 -2.88 -2.67
N ASN A 50 4.35 -3.12 -2.46
CA ASN A 50 3.50 -3.80 -3.43
C ASN A 50 3.24 -2.92 -4.65
N GLY A 51 3.44 -3.48 -5.83
CA GLY A 51 3.26 -2.76 -7.08
C GLY A 51 4.36 -1.73 -7.39
N LEU A 52 5.37 -1.52 -6.52
CA LEU A 52 6.43 -0.54 -6.76
C LEU A 52 7.20 -0.79 -8.06
N THR A 53 7.52 -2.04 -8.36
CA THR A 53 8.25 -2.38 -9.60
C THR A 53 7.41 -2.05 -10.82
N SER A 54 6.16 -2.49 -10.85
CA SER A 54 5.21 -2.17 -11.93
C SER A 54 5.02 -0.66 -12.05
N GLY A 55 4.55 0.00 -10.98
CA GLY A 55 4.29 1.45 -11.01
C GLY A 55 5.49 2.30 -11.43
N ARG A 56 6.71 1.88 -11.10
CA ARG A 56 7.93 2.55 -11.54
C ARG A 56 8.13 2.41 -13.06
N HIS A 57 7.96 1.22 -13.60
CA HIS A 57 8.09 0.98 -15.04
C HIS A 57 6.93 1.58 -15.84
N ASP A 58 5.74 1.56 -15.28
CA ASP A 58 4.53 2.07 -15.89
C ASP A 58 4.50 3.62 -15.98
N LEU A 59 5.10 4.30 -15.01
CA LEU A 59 5.07 5.77 -14.95
C LEU A 59 6.27 6.42 -15.61
N LEU A 60 7.47 5.86 -15.42
CA LEU A 60 8.71 6.55 -15.79
C LEU A 60 9.03 6.41 -17.29
N HIS A 61 9.57 7.49 -17.84
CA HIS A 61 9.91 7.61 -19.25
C HIS A 61 11.07 6.69 -19.64
N HIS A 62 11.01 6.13 -20.86
CA HIS A 62 11.98 5.17 -21.38
C HIS A 62 13.43 5.66 -21.39
N SER A 63 13.68 6.96 -21.39
CA SER A 63 15.05 7.49 -21.27
C SER A 63 15.83 7.03 -20.01
N TYR A 64 15.11 6.57 -18.98
CA TYR A 64 15.73 6.00 -17.78
C TYR A 64 16.32 4.60 -18.00
N HIS A 65 15.88 3.88 -19.04
CA HIS A 65 16.44 2.58 -19.44
C HIS A 65 17.96 2.68 -19.71
N ALA A 66 18.34 3.57 -20.60
CA ALA A 66 19.76 3.75 -20.95
C ALA A 66 20.58 4.41 -19.82
N LYS A 67 19.92 5.25 -19.00
CA LYS A 67 20.59 6.01 -17.93
C LYS A 67 20.87 5.19 -16.68
N TYR A 68 20.03 4.20 -16.38
CA TYR A 68 20.11 3.41 -15.15
C TYR A 68 19.91 1.90 -15.43
N PRO A 69 20.82 1.26 -16.18
CA PRO A 69 20.67 -0.15 -16.56
C PRO A 69 20.68 -1.12 -15.37
N GLU A 70 21.21 -0.69 -14.22
CA GLU A 70 21.22 -1.46 -12.97
C GLU A 70 19.88 -1.49 -12.24
N SER A 71 18.91 -0.68 -12.67
CA SER A 71 17.64 -0.48 -11.95
C SER A 71 16.54 -1.48 -12.31
N PHE A 72 16.74 -2.34 -13.27
CA PHE A 72 15.77 -3.35 -13.72
C PHE A 72 16.43 -4.71 -13.96
N ASP A 73 15.64 -5.76 -14.09
CA ASP A 73 16.13 -7.09 -14.41
C ASP A 73 16.43 -7.18 -15.92
N ILE A 74 17.62 -7.69 -16.25
CA ILE A 74 18.08 -7.83 -17.65
C ILE A 74 17.20 -8.80 -18.48
N ASN A 75 16.44 -9.68 -17.82
CA ASN A 75 15.53 -10.59 -18.49
C ASN A 75 14.11 -10.01 -18.69
N THR A 76 13.87 -8.77 -18.24
CA THR A 76 12.61 -8.10 -18.53
C THR A 76 12.57 -7.66 -19.98
N ASP A 77 11.48 -7.96 -20.69
CA ASP A 77 11.30 -7.53 -22.06
C ASP A 77 11.33 -5.99 -22.14
N GLU A 78 12.03 -5.46 -23.14
CA GLU A 78 12.33 -4.02 -23.25
C GLU A 78 11.06 -3.16 -23.29
N GLU A 79 9.98 -3.67 -23.86
CA GLU A 79 8.68 -2.97 -23.93
C GLU A 79 8.04 -2.67 -22.56
N TYR A 80 8.42 -3.42 -21.52
CA TYR A 80 7.93 -3.23 -20.15
C TYR A 80 8.88 -2.41 -19.26
N ILE A 81 10.03 -1.97 -19.80
CA ILE A 81 11.00 -1.21 -19.03
C ILE A 81 10.80 0.28 -19.27
N TYR A 82 10.31 0.98 -18.23
CA TYR A 82 10.07 2.43 -18.28
C TYR A 82 9.23 2.84 -19.50
N SER A 83 8.06 2.25 -19.62
CA SER A 83 7.12 2.48 -20.73
C SER A 83 6.26 3.74 -20.55
N GLY A 84 6.36 4.42 -19.41
CA GLY A 84 5.58 5.59 -19.09
C GLY A 84 6.08 6.89 -19.72
N GLN A 85 5.49 7.99 -19.28
CA GLN A 85 5.72 9.32 -19.87
C GLN A 85 6.32 10.33 -18.89
N PHE A 86 6.42 10.00 -17.59
CA PHE A 86 6.82 10.95 -16.56
C PHE A 86 8.32 10.92 -16.29
N SER A 87 8.84 12.11 -15.94
CA SER A 87 10.15 12.25 -15.32
C SER A 87 10.03 12.16 -13.79
N LEU A 88 11.12 11.80 -13.11
CA LEU A 88 11.16 11.73 -11.64
C LEU A 88 10.79 13.05 -10.97
N THR A 89 11.06 14.18 -11.64
CA THR A 89 10.82 15.55 -11.14
C THR A 89 9.49 16.14 -11.56
N ASP A 90 8.67 15.42 -12.33
CA ASP A 90 7.35 15.89 -12.72
C ASP A 90 6.44 15.91 -11.49
N SER A 91 5.63 16.95 -11.36
CA SER A 91 4.68 17.08 -10.25
C SER A 91 3.61 16.00 -10.32
N LEU A 92 3.32 15.36 -9.20
CA LEU A 92 2.15 14.49 -9.07
C LEU A 92 0.92 15.34 -8.74
N GLU A 93 -0.05 15.38 -9.66
CA GLU A 93 -1.26 16.18 -9.51
C GLU A 93 -2.01 15.88 -8.21
N GLY A 94 -2.50 16.93 -7.55
CA GLY A 94 -3.23 16.81 -6.28
C GLY A 94 -2.36 16.51 -5.06
N THR A 95 -1.03 16.57 -5.18
CA THR A 95 -0.09 16.30 -4.08
C THR A 95 1.02 17.34 -4.00
N PRO A 96 1.71 17.47 -2.85
CA PRO A 96 2.86 18.35 -2.70
C PRO A 96 4.20 17.74 -3.15
N VAL A 97 4.18 16.57 -3.80
CA VAL A 97 5.38 15.81 -4.17
C VAL A 97 5.50 15.58 -5.67
N ASP A 98 6.71 15.30 -6.12
CA ASP A 98 7.01 14.84 -7.47
C ASP A 98 6.83 13.30 -7.61
N ILE A 99 6.80 12.82 -8.87
CA ILE A 99 6.65 11.39 -9.18
C ILE A 99 7.74 10.55 -8.49
N GLY A 100 8.98 11.01 -8.47
CA GLY A 100 10.08 10.29 -7.82
C GLY A 100 9.86 10.12 -6.33
N LYS A 101 9.49 11.18 -5.61
CA LYS A 101 9.18 11.11 -4.18
C LYS A 101 7.92 10.28 -3.91
N ALA A 102 6.93 10.38 -4.79
CA ALA A 102 5.72 9.56 -4.68
C ALA A 102 6.04 8.06 -4.78
N LEU A 103 6.84 7.65 -5.77
CA LEU A 103 7.30 6.27 -5.92
C LEU A 103 8.18 5.77 -4.76
N LEU A 104 8.92 6.66 -4.12
CA LEU A 104 9.74 6.35 -2.94
C LEU A 104 8.97 6.39 -1.62
N SER A 105 7.68 6.69 -1.63
CA SER A 105 6.87 6.70 -0.42
C SER A 105 6.83 5.32 0.23
N PRO A 106 7.25 5.19 1.50
CA PRO A 106 7.28 3.91 2.18
C PRO A 106 5.88 3.45 2.57
N THR A 107 5.75 2.17 2.90
CA THR A 107 4.58 1.69 3.63
C THR A 107 4.38 2.50 4.90
N ARG A 108 3.18 3.07 5.09
CA ARG A 108 2.89 3.89 6.27
C ARG A 108 3.05 3.07 7.55
N THR A 109 3.66 3.66 8.55
CA THR A 109 3.78 3.07 9.88
C THR A 109 2.52 3.36 10.70
N TYR A 110 1.69 2.34 10.90
CA TYR A 110 0.44 2.47 11.67
C TYR A 110 0.62 2.29 13.17
N ALA A 111 1.81 1.92 13.63
CA ALA A 111 2.09 1.65 15.04
C ALA A 111 1.66 2.76 16.00
N PRO A 112 1.83 4.08 15.72
CA PRO A 112 1.38 5.14 16.62
C PRO A 112 -0.13 5.16 16.83
N ILE A 113 -0.91 4.89 15.76
CA ILE A 113 -2.38 4.83 15.83
C ILE A 113 -2.81 3.57 16.58
N LEU A 114 -2.28 2.41 16.17
CA LEU A 114 -2.62 1.14 16.79
C LEU A 114 -2.27 1.11 18.26
N ASN A 115 -1.15 1.71 18.67
CA ASN A 115 -0.78 1.82 20.08
C ASN A 115 -1.83 2.61 20.90
N LYS A 116 -2.33 3.72 20.36
CA LYS A 116 -3.41 4.49 21.02
C LYS A 116 -4.69 3.68 21.13
N ILE A 117 -5.10 2.99 20.08
CA ILE A 117 -6.29 2.14 20.06
C ILE A 117 -6.16 1.02 21.10
N MET A 118 -5.01 0.35 21.15
CA MET A 118 -4.79 -0.78 22.04
C MET A 118 -4.64 -0.38 23.52
N GLN A 119 -4.38 0.89 23.80
CA GLN A 119 -4.39 1.44 25.17
C GLN A 119 -5.81 1.78 25.66
N ASP A 120 -6.76 1.97 24.76
CA ASP A 120 -8.17 2.17 25.09
C ASP A 120 -8.86 0.82 25.29
N THR A 121 -9.29 0.54 26.52
CA THR A 121 -9.88 -0.75 26.91
C THR A 121 -11.19 -1.03 26.14
N ALA A 122 -11.99 0.00 25.89
CA ALA A 122 -13.26 -0.16 25.19
C ALA A 122 -13.03 -0.48 23.71
N LEU A 123 -12.14 0.27 23.06
CA LEU A 123 -11.78 0.03 21.66
C LEU A 123 -11.10 -1.34 21.49
N LYS A 124 -10.13 -1.65 22.34
CA LYS A 124 -9.44 -2.96 22.30
C LYS A 124 -10.43 -4.13 22.41
N GLY A 125 -11.43 -4.02 23.29
CA GLY A 125 -12.46 -5.04 23.48
C GLY A 125 -13.43 -5.20 22.30
N ALA A 126 -13.51 -4.19 21.41
CA ALA A 126 -14.37 -4.21 20.23
C ALA A 126 -13.66 -4.71 18.95
N ILE A 127 -12.35 -4.94 19.01
CA ILE A 127 -11.56 -5.35 17.83
C ILE A 127 -11.55 -6.87 17.70
N ASN A 128 -12.08 -7.35 16.58
CA ASN A 128 -12.10 -8.77 16.23
C ASN A 128 -10.95 -9.19 15.30
N GLY A 129 -10.09 -8.25 14.92
CA GLY A 129 -8.90 -8.53 14.11
C GLY A 129 -8.26 -7.28 13.56
N ILE A 130 -6.97 -7.37 13.27
CA ILE A 130 -6.21 -6.32 12.58
C ILE A 130 -5.50 -6.98 11.40
N ILE A 131 -5.70 -6.45 10.21
CA ILE A 131 -5.16 -7.01 8.97
C ILE A 131 -4.33 -5.93 8.27
N HIS A 132 -3.06 -6.25 8.00
CA HIS A 132 -2.22 -5.43 7.14
C HIS A 132 -2.39 -5.87 5.69
N CYS A 133 -2.92 -4.97 4.85
CA CYS A 133 -3.38 -5.30 3.50
C CYS A 133 -2.25 -5.45 2.46
N THR A 134 -0.98 -5.33 2.85
CA THR A 134 0.14 -5.56 1.93
C THR A 134 0.10 -6.98 1.35
N GLY A 135 0.28 -7.12 0.05
CA GLY A 135 0.13 -8.39 -0.67
C GLY A 135 -1.31 -8.92 -0.70
N GLY A 136 -2.10 -8.42 -1.62
CA GLY A 136 -3.51 -8.76 -1.81
C GLY A 136 -4.47 -7.60 -1.57
N ALA A 137 -3.94 -6.44 -1.21
CA ALA A 137 -4.63 -5.15 -1.14
C ALA A 137 -6.06 -5.27 -0.56
N GLN A 138 -7.07 -4.80 -1.26
CA GLN A 138 -8.47 -4.81 -0.79
C GLN A 138 -9.06 -6.21 -0.64
N THR A 139 -8.48 -7.23 -1.28
CA THR A 139 -8.96 -8.62 -1.20
C THR A 139 -8.37 -9.39 -0.02
N LYS A 140 -7.35 -8.83 0.66
CA LYS A 140 -6.60 -9.52 1.72
C LYS A 140 -7.46 -10.08 2.86
N VAL A 141 -8.52 -9.37 3.23
CA VAL A 141 -9.43 -9.76 4.33
C VAL A 141 -9.99 -11.17 4.15
N VAL A 142 -10.26 -11.58 2.90
CA VAL A 142 -10.84 -12.91 2.59
C VAL A 142 -9.93 -14.06 3.05
N LYS A 143 -8.62 -13.84 3.13
CA LYS A 143 -7.65 -14.86 3.56
C LYS A 143 -7.68 -15.15 5.07
N PHE A 144 -8.39 -14.34 5.84
CA PHE A 144 -8.49 -14.44 7.31
C PHE A 144 -9.89 -14.86 7.76
N LEU A 145 -10.71 -15.37 6.84
CA LEU A 145 -12.06 -15.86 7.14
C LEU A 145 -12.00 -17.36 7.43
N ASP A 146 -12.35 -17.74 8.64
CA ASP A 146 -12.52 -19.15 9.02
C ASP A 146 -13.93 -19.70 8.71
N LYS A 147 -14.83 -18.80 8.32
CA LYS A 147 -16.25 -19.08 8.03
C LYS A 147 -16.62 -18.47 6.66
N PRO A 148 -17.62 -19.03 5.97
CA PRO A 148 -18.12 -18.44 4.73
C PRO A 148 -18.90 -17.14 5.02
N LEU A 149 -18.18 -16.01 4.98
CA LEU A 149 -18.76 -14.67 5.15
C LEU A 149 -18.74 -13.91 3.83
N HIS A 150 -19.77 -13.09 3.63
CA HIS A 150 -19.81 -12.15 2.52
C HIS A 150 -19.25 -10.79 2.99
N ILE A 151 -18.14 -10.38 2.38
CA ILE A 151 -17.49 -9.10 2.68
C ILE A 151 -18.04 -8.02 1.75
N ILE A 152 -18.61 -6.98 2.34
CA ILE A 152 -19.12 -5.81 1.62
C ILE A 152 -18.22 -4.61 1.95
N LYS A 153 -17.71 -3.95 0.93
CA LYS A 153 -16.95 -2.70 1.01
C LYS A 153 -17.60 -1.67 0.10
N ASP A 154 -18.60 -0.99 0.61
CA ASP A 154 -19.44 -0.05 -0.11
C ASP A 154 -19.05 1.43 0.11
N SER A 155 -18.13 1.68 1.02
CA SER A 155 -17.63 3.01 1.37
C SER A 155 -16.09 3.01 1.42
N LEU A 156 -15.46 2.81 0.25
CA LEU A 156 -14.02 2.83 0.13
C LEU A 156 -13.46 4.26 0.33
N LEU A 157 -12.25 4.34 0.86
CA LEU A 157 -11.48 5.58 0.85
C LEU A 157 -11.18 6.02 -0.60
N GLU A 158 -10.94 7.30 -0.79
CA GLU A 158 -10.54 7.81 -2.10
C GLU A 158 -9.26 7.14 -2.59
N THR A 159 -9.23 6.87 -3.90
CA THR A 159 -8.03 6.31 -4.54
C THR A 159 -6.87 7.30 -4.42
N PRO A 160 -5.71 6.87 -3.92
CA PRO A 160 -4.52 7.73 -3.86
C PRO A 160 -4.18 8.35 -5.22
N PRO A 161 -3.80 9.63 -5.30
CA PRO A 161 -3.46 10.29 -6.55
C PRO A 161 -2.43 9.52 -7.38
N LEU A 162 -1.42 8.92 -6.75
CA LEU A 162 -0.43 8.09 -7.42
C LEU A 162 -1.06 6.89 -8.14
N TYR A 163 -2.00 6.19 -7.49
CA TYR A 163 -2.67 5.03 -8.10
C TYR A 163 -3.64 5.44 -9.20
N LYS A 164 -4.28 6.60 -9.05
CA LYS A 164 -5.09 7.19 -10.12
C LYS A 164 -4.23 7.45 -11.36
N THR A 165 -3.06 8.07 -11.17
CA THR A 165 -2.11 8.33 -12.26
C THR A 165 -1.61 7.03 -12.92
N ILE A 166 -1.30 5.99 -12.14
CA ILE A 166 -0.93 4.67 -12.68
C ILE A 166 -2.07 4.10 -13.53
N HIS A 167 -3.29 4.06 -13.00
CA HIS A 167 -4.47 3.57 -13.71
C HIS A 167 -4.71 4.32 -15.02
N GLU A 168 -4.65 5.65 -15.01
CA GLU A 168 -4.85 6.51 -16.18
C GLU A 168 -3.74 6.34 -17.23
N THR A 169 -2.50 6.09 -16.80
CA THR A 169 -1.35 5.92 -17.69
C THR A 169 -1.35 4.54 -18.36
N THR A 170 -1.69 3.49 -17.61
CA THR A 170 -1.57 2.10 -18.08
C THR A 170 -2.88 1.55 -18.64
N GLY A 171 -4.02 2.11 -18.27
CA GLY A 171 -5.33 1.51 -18.54
C GLY A 171 -5.62 0.23 -17.76
N THR A 172 -4.80 -0.09 -16.74
CA THR A 172 -5.00 -1.24 -15.84
C THR A 172 -6.40 -1.23 -15.25
N SER A 173 -7.08 -2.37 -15.26
CA SER A 173 -8.44 -2.45 -14.76
C SER A 173 -8.55 -2.11 -13.27
N MET A 174 -9.66 -1.50 -12.84
CA MET A 174 -9.88 -1.20 -11.41
C MET A 174 -9.85 -2.46 -10.54
N LYS A 175 -10.25 -3.60 -11.08
CA LYS A 175 -10.15 -4.87 -10.35
C LYS A 175 -8.69 -5.18 -10.01
N GLU A 176 -7.81 -5.11 -10.98
CA GLU A 176 -6.37 -5.35 -10.79
C GLU A 176 -5.74 -4.30 -9.87
N MET A 177 -6.14 -3.03 -10.03
CA MET A 177 -5.70 -1.97 -9.10
C MET A 177 -6.02 -2.34 -7.63
N TYR A 178 -7.22 -2.84 -7.34
CA TYR A 178 -7.62 -3.26 -5.99
C TYR A 178 -6.99 -4.58 -5.51
N GLU A 179 -6.42 -5.37 -6.40
CA GLU A 179 -5.72 -6.62 -6.06
C GLU A 179 -4.22 -6.39 -5.81
N VAL A 180 -3.63 -5.38 -6.44
CA VAL A 180 -2.18 -5.12 -6.43
C VAL A 180 -1.83 -3.94 -5.53
N PHE A 181 -2.50 -2.80 -5.71
CA PHE A 181 -2.20 -1.56 -5.00
C PHE A 181 -3.10 -1.38 -3.76
N ASN A 182 -2.56 -0.92 -2.64
CA ASN A 182 -3.28 -0.79 -1.36
C ASN A 182 -2.97 0.48 -0.60
#